data_c64c2d5e7693bd93c6a28fc36973fad9
#
_entry.id   c64c2d5e7693bd93c6a28fc36973fad9
#
_cell.length_a   1.000
_cell.length_b   1.000
_cell.length_c   1.000
_cell.angle_alpha   90.00
_cell.angle_beta   90.00
_cell.angle_gamma   90.00
#
_symmetry.space_group_name_H-M   'P 1'
#
loop_
_entity.id
_entity.type
_entity.pdbx_description
1 polymer ?
#
loop_
_entity_poly.entity_id
_entity_poly.type
_entity_poly.pdbx_seq_one_letter_code
_entity_poly.pdbx_strand_id
1 'polypeptide(L)'
;EEKKKTLKRTFGMREAVTITVGTVVGVGLFTTGANVVGDLGPAVILATLVAMLISIYPSLLYAEMGAALPYAGGTYQYASLGIGKPFGMLAGWNFIISLVSVTSGEALAFSFYFKTFFSALGIELPVSDTVVATLIVLVFIVTNVRGIEMTGKLQNGFMFFFWGVAIIWFLMMLPNVNMPNFVQMPDFIAKSTPLSFIASVSMIWWCFAGFETCCAMGEEIKYPQINIPRALILAPFIVFAVNSAFQWFLVGIVPISEISSLATASAPFAEAMKTAGILGFPLVLLAAGIAFGGDFSTLNASIAVPPRYLFTMSRDGAMPKIFAKVHPKYQTPYVSIIVLGLLSAFLIASNSMIYIASLSLFADLFYYVIGITASLCLRKRHPELKRPFKAPGIMIGAPISIIIYLIMMTQLDKEAMITGIIWCALGLVIYAVCRSKYKNEAQEDLSGVIEEEIPSPEEKKKMDKEFKIWSIVVACAVVIVLVAYVIPFLIG
;
A
#
# COMPACT_ATOMS: atom_id res chain seq x y z
N GLU A 1 21.83 -5.94 33.23
CA GLU A 1 21.19 -5.18 32.12
C GLU A 1 21.20 -6.04 30.88
N GLU A 2 20.10 -6.76 30.59
CA GLU A 2 19.91 -7.45 29.31
C GLU A 2 19.78 -6.36 28.23
N LYS A 3 20.80 -6.22 27.36
CA LYS A 3 20.69 -5.40 26.16
C LYS A 3 19.49 -5.86 25.38
N LYS A 4 18.44 -5.02 25.25
CA LYS A 4 17.31 -5.25 24.36
C LYS A 4 17.89 -5.71 23.01
N LYS A 5 17.50 -6.88 22.54
CA LYS A 5 17.87 -7.37 21.20
C LYS A 5 17.15 -6.49 20.17
N THR A 6 17.80 -5.43 19.72
CA THR A 6 17.35 -4.65 18.57
C THR A 6 17.51 -5.48 17.30
N LEU A 7 16.60 -5.32 16.37
CA LEU A 7 16.69 -5.94 15.04
C LEU A 7 17.96 -5.45 14.32
N LYS A 8 18.56 -6.30 13.49
CA LYS A 8 19.79 -5.94 12.77
C LYS A 8 19.46 -4.95 11.66
N ARG A 9 20.04 -3.76 11.70
CA ARG A 9 19.91 -2.72 10.67
C ARG A 9 20.66 -3.15 9.40
N THR A 10 19.91 -3.52 8.38
CA THR A 10 20.45 -4.02 7.10
C THR A 10 20.03 -3.20 5.91
N PHE A 11 18.91 -2.46 5.98
CA PHE A 11 18.29 -1.76 4.88
C PHE A 11 18.80 -0.32 4.75
N GLY A 12 19.28 0.03 3.55
CA GLY A 12 19.62 1.41 3.20
C GLY A 12 18.43 2.18 2.63
N MET A 13 18.69 3.34 2.03
CA MET A 13 17.66 4.15 1.36
C MET A 13 16.99 3.39 0.22
N ARG A 14 17.76 2.64 -0.57
CA ARG A 14 17.25 1.86 -1.70
C ARG A 14 16.18 0.86 -1.25
N GLU A 15 16.47 0.10 -0.20
CA GLU A 15 15.53 -0.87 0.36
C GLU A 15 14.32 -0.17 0.99
N ALA A 16 14.50 0.97 1.65
CA ALA A 16 13.39 1.75 2.18
C ALA A 16 12.43 2.23 1.08
N VAL A 17 12.97 2.69 -0.06
CA VAL A 17 12.17 3.08 -1.24
C VAL A 17 11.48 1.87 -1.86
N THR A 18 12.19 0.75 -2.07
CA THR A 18 11.60 -0.44 -2.71
C THR A 18 10.55 -1.12 -1.85
N ILE A 19 10.69 -1.11 -0.53
CA ILE A 19 9.68 -1.58 0.41
C ILE A 19 8.44 -0.70 0.31
N THR A 20 8.61 0.63 0.39
CA THR A 20 7.51 1.59 0.33
C THR A 20 6.75 1.49 -1.00
N VAL A 21 7.44 1.39 -2.12
CA VAL A 21 6.83 1.27 -3.44
C VAL A 21 6.27 -0.13 -3.69
N GLY A 22 6.95 -1.17 -3.20
CA GLY A 22 6.53 -2.56 -3.39
C GLY A 22 5.26 -2.93 -2.64
N THR A 23 4.93 -2.25 -1.52
CA THR A 23 3.64 -2.43 -0.82
C THR A 23 2.48 -1.70 -1.50
N VAL A 24 2.78 -0.78 -2.41
CA VAL A 24 1.79 0.06 -3.10
C VAL A 24 1.47 -0.46 -4.50
N VAL A 25 2.44 -1.11 -5.18
CA VAL A 25 2.25 -1.66 -6.54
C VAL A 25 1.66 -3.07 -6.46
N GLY A 26 0.34 -3.16 -6.41
CA GLY A 26 -0.40 -4.43 -6.30
C GLY A 26 -1.84 -4.30 -6.82
N VAL A 27 -2.78 -4.96 -6.16
CA VAL A 27 -4.19 -5.04 -6.56
C VAL A 27 -4.82 -3.66 -6.82
N GLY A 28 -4.45 -2.64 -6.07
CA GLY A 28 -4.94 -1.29 -6.29
C GLY A 28 -4.66 -0.80 -7.71
N LEU A 29 -3.46 -1.04 -8.24
CA LEU A 29 -3.08 -0.67 -9.60
C LEU A 29 -3.78 -1.56 -10.66
N PHE A 30 -3.75 -2.88 -10.46
CA PHE A 30 -4.16 -3.85 -11.49
C PHE A 30 -5.66 -4.14 -11.55
N THR A 31 -6.42 -3.68 -10.55
CA THR A 31 -7.88 -3.81 -10.49
C THR A 31 -8.54 -2.45 -10.31
N THR A 32 -8.74 -1.98 -9.09
CA THR A 32 -9.55 -0.78 -8.80
C THR A 32 -9.03 0.50 -9.45
N GLY A 33 -7.73 0.75 -9.45
CA GLY A 33 -7.11 1.89 -10.13
C GLY A 33 -7.23 1.83 -11.65
N ALA A 34 -7.24 0.61 -12.20
CA ALA A 34 -7.49 0.37 -13.62
C ALA A 34 -8.99 0.45 -13.96
N ASN A 35 -9.89 0.00 -13.08
CA ASN A 35 -11.33 0.15 -13.27
C ASN A 35 -11.73 1.63 -13.40
N VAL A 36 -11.10 2.53 -12.64
CA VAL A 36 -11.36 3.98 -12.74
C VAL A 36 -11.06 4.55 -14.13
N VAL A 37 -10.19 3.90 -14.92
CA VAL A 37 -10.01 4.26 -16.34
C VAL A 37 -11.31 4.08 -17.11
N GLY A 38 -12.11 3.07 -16.79
CA GLY A 38 -13.44 2.86 -17.37
C GLY A 38 -14.42 3.98 -17.06
N ASP A 39 -14.34 4.55 -15.86
CA ASP A 39 -15.23 5.63 -15.40
C ASP A 39 -14.80 6.99 -15.94
N LEU A 40 -13.51 7.31 -15.92
CA LEU A 40 -12.96 8.63 -16.20
C LEU A 40 -12.25 8.72 -17.56
N GLY A 41 -12.03 7.61 -18.28
CA GLY A 41 -11.27 7.60 -19.50
C GLY A 41 -9.91 8.29 -19.34
N PRO A 42 -9.49 9.14 -20.31
CA PRO A 42 -8.24 9.87 -20.23
C PRO A 42 -8.17 10.89 -19.07
N ALA A 43 -9.31 11.29 -18.47
CA ALA A 43 -9.33 12.16 -17.31
C ALA A 43 -8.84 11.47 -16.01
N VAL A 44 -8.58 10.17 -16.05
CA VAL A 44 -8.01 9.40 -14.92
C VAL A 44 -6.70 10.02 -14.40
N ILE A 45 -5.90 10.63 -15.28
CA ILE A 45 -4.65 11.31 -14.87
C ILE A 45 -4.91 12.42 -13.85
N LEU A 46 -6.02 13.15 -13.96
CA LEU A 46 -6.39 14.21 -13.01
C LEU A 46 -6.74 13.63 -11.64
N ALA A 47 -7.48 12.53 -11.60
CA ALA A 47 -7.79 11.86 -10.36
C ALA A 47 -6.54 11.27 -9.69
N THR A 48 -5.62 10.70 -10.48
CA THR A 48 -4.33 10.18 -9.98
C THR A 48 -3.42 11.31 -9.50
N LEU A 49 -3.43 12.46 -10.17
CA LEU A 49 -2.70 13.66 -9.73
C LEU A 49 -3.25 14.20 -8.40
N VAL A 50 -4.57 14.27 -8.26
CA VAL A 50 -5.21 14.68 -6.99
C VAL A 50 -4.87 13.68 -5.88
N ALA A 51 -4.94 12.37 -6.14
CA ALA A 51 -4.55 11.34 -5.17
C ALA A 51 -3.09 11.48 -4.72
N MET A 52 -2.16 11.81 -5.64
CA MET A 52 -0.78 12.15 -5.31
C MET A 52 -0.70 13.37 -4.38
N LEU A 53 -1.35 14.48 -4.77
CA LEU A 53 -1.28 15.75 -4.03
C LEU A 53 -1.78 15.60 -2.59
N ILE A 54 -2.90 14.90 -2.38
CA ILE A 54 -3.44 14.66 -1.04
C ILE A 54 -2.59 13.67 -0.22
N SER A 55 -1.73 12.88 -0.86
CA SER A 55 -0.80 11.95 -0.18
C SER A 55 0.50 12.61 0.25
N ILE A 56 0.93 13.71 -0.40
CA ILE A 56 2.22 14.37 -0.11
C ILE A 56 2.28 14.82 1.34
N TYR A 57 1.27 15.54 1.82
CA TYR A 57 1.35 16.11 3.16
C TYR A 57 1.32 15.06 4.27
N PRO A 58 0.42 14.08 4.28
CA PRO A 58 0.50 12.94 5.20
C PRO A 58 1.85 12.22 5.16
N SER A 59 2.42 12.01 3.98
CA SER A 59 3.74 11.39 3.84
C SER A 59 4.84 12.20 4.53
N LEU A 60 4.80 13.54 4.47
CA LEU A 60 5.74 14.40 5.21
C LEU A 60 5.56 14.29 6.73
N LEU A 61 4.31 14.14 7.22
CA LEU A 61 4.05 13.95 8.64
C LEU A 61 4.60 12.60 9.14
N TYR A 62 4.43 11.54 8.35
CA TYR A 62 5.01 10.24 8.65
C TYR A 62 6.54 10.25 8.53
N ALA A 63 7.11 11.04 7.61
CA ALA A 63 8.55 11.26 7.52
C ALA A 63 9.11 11.90 8.81
N GLU A 64 8.40 12.88 9.39
CA GLU A 64 8.76 13.48 10.67
C GLU A 64 8.69 12.47 11.81
N MET A 65 7.58 11.75 11.93
CA MET A 65 7.39 10.77 13.00
C MET A 65 8.37 9.60 12.89
N GLY A 66 8.57 9.05 11.68
CA GLY A 66 9.49 7.95 11.45
C GLY A 66 10.97 8.33 11.66
N ALA A 67 11.34 9.59 11.41
CA ALA A 67 12.68 10.08 11.71
C ALA A 67 12.90 10.33 13.21
N ALA A 68 11.87 10.81 13.91
CA ALA A 68 11.94 11.11 15.34
C ALA A 68 11.80 9.86 16.23
N LEU A 69 11.02 8.88 15.78
CA LEU A 69 10.65 7.67 16.52
C LEU A 69 10.80 6.43 15.62
N PRO A 70 12.03 6.02 15.26
CA PRO A 70 12.27 4.91 14.35
C PRO A 70 12.11 3.54 15.04
N TYR A 71 10.97 3.32 15.69
CA TYR A 71 10.62 2.08 16.37
C TYR A 71 9.77 1.16 15.48
N ALA A 72 9.85 -0.14 15.68
CA ALA A 72 8.90 -1.07 15.10
C ALA A 72 7.48 -0.80 15.63
N GLY A 73 6.48 -0.91 14.76
CA GLY A 73 5.07 -0.68 15.13
C GLY A 73 4.46 0.63 14.61
N GLY A 74 5.27 1.51 14.00
CA GLY A 74 4.76 2.69 13.26
C GLY A 74 3.67 3.47 14.00
N THR A 75 2.52 3.67 13.36
CA THR A 75 1.41 4.49 13.89
C THR A 75 0.84 3.97 15.21
N TYR A 76 0.90 2.66 15.50
CA TYR A 76 0.52 2.13 16.82
C TYR A 76 1.32 2.84 17.92
N GLN A 77 2.63 2.98 17.73
CA GLN A 77 3.52 3.63 18.69
C GLN A 77 3.32 5.14 18.69
N TYR A 78 3.25 5.78 17.52
CA TYR A 78 3.07 7.23 17.40
C TYR A 78 1.77 7.70 18.06
N ALA A 79 0.66 6.98 17.83
CA ALA A 79 -0.63 7.30 18.41
C ALA A 79 -0.68 7.00 19.93
N SER A 80 -0.04 5.92 20.37
CA SER A 80 0.05 5.58 21.78
C SER A 80 0.77 6.67 22.60
N LEU A 81 1.86 7.21 22.06
CA LEU A 81 2.62 8.31 22.67
C LEU A 81 1.92 9.67 22.51
N GLY A 82 1.47 9.98 21.30
CA GLY A 82 0.92 11.30 20.96
C GLY A 82 -0.47 11.54 21.53
N ILE A 83 -1.38 10.60 21.41
CA ILE A 83 -2.79 10.75 21.79
C ILE A 83 -3.09 9.95 23.05
N GLY A 84 -2.71 8.67 23.04
CA GLY A 84 -2.95 7.71 24.12
C GLY A 84 -3.15 6.28 23.63
N LYS A 85 -2.97 5.33 24.54
CA LYS A 85 -2.96 3.88 24.28
C LYS A 85 -4.19 3.33 23.54
N PRO A 86 -5.45 3.77 23.84
CA PRO A 86 -6.62 3.31 23.08
C PRO A 86 -6.57 3.68 21.60
N PHE A 87 -6.04 4.87 21.28
CA PHE A 87 -5.90 5.34 19.90
C PHE A 87 -4.77 4.63 19.17
N GLY A 88 -3.66 4.34 19.85
CA GLY A 88 -2.63 3.46 19.31
C GLY A 88 -3.17 2.09 18.96
N MET A 89 -3.92 1.48 19.90
CA MET A 89 -4.59 0.21 19.66
C MET A 89 -5.52 0.26 18.45
N LEU A 90 -6.38 1.29 18.33
CA LEU A 90 -7.26 1.45 17.17
C LEU A 90 -6.48 1.61 15.88
N ALA A 91 -5.36 2.36 15.89
CA ALA A 91 -4.50 2.48 14.72
C ALA A 91 -3.92 1.14 14.28
N GLY A 92 -3.32 0.38 15.20
CA GLY A 92 -2.78 -0.95 14.89
C GLY A 92 -3.86 -1.95 14.45
N TRP A 93 -5.04 -1.89 15.07
CA TRP A 93 -6.19 -2.74 14.75
C TRP A 93 -6.76 -2.48 13.35
N ASN A 94 -6.85 -1.20 12.94
CA ASN A 94 -7.25 -0.82 11.58
C ASN A 94 -6.16 -1.16 10.56
N PHE A 95 -4.89 -0.96 10.88
CA PHE A 95 -3.80 -1.40 10.01
C PHE A 95 -3.84 -2.92 9.73
N ILE A 96 -4.20 -3.73 10.73
CA ILE A 96 -4.35 -5.18 10.56
C ILE A 96 -5.47 -5.49 9.57
N ILE A 97 -6.68 -4.93 9.72
CA ILE A 97 -7.79 -5.25 8.82
C ILE A 97 -7.57 -4.67 7.42
N SER A 98 -6.88 -3.53 7.29
CA SER A 98 -6.47 -3.01 5.99
C SER A 98 -5.63 -4.04 5.24
N LEU A 99 -4.53 -4.53 5.83
CA LEU A 99 -3.64 -5.48 5.17
C LEU A 99 -4.27 -6.88 5.00
N VAL A 100 -5.17 -7.29 5.88
CA VAL A 100 -5.98 -8.51 5.69
C VAL A 100 -6.88 -8.36 4.46
N SER A 101 -7.49 -7.19 4.27
CA SER A 101 -8.29 -6.87 3.08
C SER A 101 -7.42 -6.79 1.82
N VAL A 102 -6.24 -6.15 1.89
CA VAL A 102 -5.26 -6.17 0.80
C VAL A 102 -4.89 -7.61 0.42
N THR A 103 -4.57 -8.46 1.39
CA THR A 103 -4.27 -9.89 1.14
C THR A 103 -5.42 -10.58 0.40
N SER A 104 -6.65 -10.29 0.78
CA SER A 104 -7.84 -10.89 0.15
C SER A 104 -8.04 -10.39 -1.27
N GLY A 105 -7.86 -9.07 -1.48
CA GLY A 105 -7.93 -8.45 -2.82
C GLY A 105 -6.82 -8.94 -3.75
N GLU A 106 -5.59 -9.02 -3.26
CA GLU A 106 -4.44 -9.53 -4.03
C GLU A 106 -4.65 -10.98 -4.45
N ALA A 107 -5.19 -11.81 -3.54
CA ALA A 107 -5.47 -13.20 -3.85
C ALA A 107 -6.55 -13.35 -4.92
N LEU A 108 -7.60 -12.51 -4.90
CA LEU A 108 -8.62 -12.48 -5.96
C LEU A 108 -8.02 -11.95 -7.27
N ALA A 109 -7.24 -10.86 -7.24
CA ALA A 109 -6.57 -10.35 -8.43
C ALA A 109 -5.64 -11.42 -9.05
N PHE A 110 -4.83 -12.07 -8.21
CA PHE A 110 -4.04 -13.22 -8.64
C PHE A 110 -4.89 -14.28 -9.36
N SER A 111 -6.03 -14.65 -8.78
CA SER A 111 -6.93 -15.64 -9.38
C SER A 111 -7.38 -15.21 -10.79
N PHE A 112 -7.77 -13.94 -10.96
CA PHE A 112 -8.24 -13.42 -12.25
C PHE A 112 -7.14 -13.46 -13.31
N TYR A 113 -5.93 -12.96 -12.99
CA TYR A 113 -4.81 -12.96 -13.93
C TYR A 113 -4.19 -14.34 -14.13
N PHE A 114 -4.20 -15.20 -13.12
CA PHE A 114 -3.80 -16.60 -13.21
C PHE A 114 -4.68 -17.37 -14.20
N LYS A 115 -6.00 -17.25 -14.10
CA LYS A 115 -6.93 -17.87 -15.04
C LYS A 115 -6.80 -17.27 -16.44
N THR A 116 -6.58 -15.94 -16.53
CA THR A 116 -6.30 -15.29 -17.82
C THR A 116 -5.03 -15.83 -18.48
N PHE A 117 -3.98 -16.07 -17.71
CA PHE A 117 -2.73 -16.66 -18.20
C PHE A 117 -2.97 -18.05 -18.84
N PHE A 118 -3.68 -18.93 -18.15
CA PHE A 118 -3.98 -20.26 -18.69
C PHE A 118 -4.96 -20.21 -19.87
N SER A 119 -5.99 -19.38 -19.80
CA SER A 119 -6.95 -19.20 -20.91
C SER A 119 -6.25 -18.66 -22.16
N ALA A 120 -5.29 -17.74 -22.02
CA ALA A 120 -4.49 -17.25 -23.14
C ALA A 120 -3.57 -18.32 -23.76
N LEU A 121 -3.26 -19.39 -23.02
CA LEU A 121 -2.57 -20.60 -23.51
C LEU A 121 -3.53 -21.66 -24.06
N GLY A 122 -4.84 -21.39 -24.10
CA GLY A 122 -5.86 -22.32 -24.53
C GLY A 122 -6.29 -23.35 -23.49
N ILE A 123 -5.95 -23.13 -22.22
CA ILE A 123 -6.28 -24.01 -21.09
C ILE A 123 -7.33 -23.33 -20.21
N GLU A 124 -8.57 -23.81 -20.25
CA GLU A 124 -9.62 -23.35 -19.37
C GLU A 124 -9.56 -24.07 -18.02
N LEU A 125 -9.51 -23.31 -16.93
CA LEU A 125 -9.48 -23.84 -15.58
C LEU A 125 -10.91 -23.84 -14.98
N PRO A 126 -11.55 -25.00 -14.79
CA PRO A 126 -12.92 -25.09 -14.27
C PRO A 126 -12.95 -24.95 -12.74
N VAL A 127 -12.26 -23.94 -12.21
CA VAL A 127 -12.15 -23.68 -10.78
C VAL A 127 -12.61 -22.24 -10.49
N SER A 128 -13.36 -22.04 -9.39
CA SER A 128 -13.80 -20.71 -9.01
C SER A 128 -12.64 -19.83 -8.54
N ASP A 129 -12.76 -18.51 -8.74
CA ASP A 129 -11.75 -17.53 -8.32
C ASP A 129 -11.50 -17.59 -6.81
N THR A 130 -12.56 -17.76 -6.02
CA THR A 130 -12.49 -17.91 -4.56
C THR A 130 -11.63 -19.11 -4.13
N VAL A 131 -11.70 -20.23 -4.84
CA VAL A 131 -10.89 -21.43 -4.52
C VAL A 131 -9.42 -21.16 -4.85
N VAL A 132 -9.12 -20.62 -6.02
CA VAL A 132 -7.75 -20.29 -6.43
C VAL A 132 -7.15 -19.27 -5.44
N ALA A 133 -7.89 -18.20 -5.12
CA ALA A 133 -7.48 -17.17 -4.17
C ALA A 133 -7.23 -17.75 -2.77
N THR A 134 -8.10 -18.63 -2.28
CA THR A 134 -7.92 -19.26 -0.97
C THR A 134 -6.68 -20.17 -0.96
N LEU A 135 -6.47 -20.97 -2.00
CA LEU A 135 -5.32 -21.85 -2.07
C LEU A 135 -3.99 -21.08 -2.06
N ILE A 136 -3.89 -19.96 -2.79
CA ILE A 136 -2.67 -19.16 -2.79
C ILE A 136 -2.40 -18.52 -1.42
N VAL A 137 -3.43 -18.06 -0.71
CA VAL A 137 -3.29 -17.54 0.67
C VAL A 137 -2.75 -18.64 1.58
N LEU A 138 -3.27 -19.87 1.48
CA LEU A 138 -2.78 -21.00 2.29
C LEU A 138 -1.29 -21.30 2.00
N VAL A 139 -0.86 -21.23 0.74
CA VAL A 139 0.56 -21.39 0.39
C VAL A 139 1.40 -20.32 1.07
N PHE A 140 0.99 -19.05 1.02
CA PHE A 140 1.74 -17.95 1.65
C PHE A 140 1.67 -18.00 3.19
N ILE A 141 0.60 -18.51 3.80
CA ILE A 141 0.56 -18.79 5.24
C ILE A 141 1.69 -19.77 5.59
N VAL A 142 1.78 -20.89 4.89
CA VAL A 142 2.79 -21.93 5.16
C VAL A 142 4.22 -21.38 4.99
N THR A 143 4.48 -20.61 3.93
CA THR A 143 5.80 -20.02 3.69
C THR A 143 6.17 -19.00 4.75
N ASN A 144 5.23 -18.15 5.18
CA ASN A 144 5.46 -17.15 6.23
C ASN A 144 5.64 -17.77 7.62
N VAL A 145 4.94 -18.86 7.93
CA VAL A 145 5.18 -19.63 9.17
C VAL A 145 6.58 -20.24 9.19
N ARG A 146 7.08 -20.71 8.03
CA ARG A 146 8.40 -21.35 7.91
C ARG A 146 9.60 -20.42 7.98
N GLY A 147 9.40 -19.09 7.84
CA GLY A 147 10.46 -18.13 8.14
C GLY A 147 10.67 -16.99 7.16
N ILE A 148 11.22 -15.92 7.68
CA ILE A 148 11.31 -14.58 7.07
C ILE A 148 12.42 -14.47 6.02
N GLU A 149 13.52 -15.24 6.12
CA GLU A 149 14.63 -15.17 5.16
C GLU A 149 14.22 -15.58 3.74
N MET A 150 13.33 -16.57 3.65
CA MET A 150 12.74 -16.98 2.38
C MET A 150 11.84 -15.88 1.81
N THR A 151 11.13 -15.17 2.67
CA THR A 151 10.23 -14.06 2.30
C THR A 151 10.97 -12.92 1.61
N GLY A 152 12.13 -12.47 2.12
CA GLY A 152 12.89 -11.36 1.53
C GLY A 152 13.54 -11.69 0.17
N LYS A 153 14.06 -12.90 0.00
CA LYS A 153 14.64 -13.35 -1.28
C LYS A 153 13.57 -13.52 -2.37
N LEU A 154 12.42 -14.09 -2.00
CA LEU A 154 11.28 -14.23 -2.89
C LEU A 154 10.71 -12.88 -3.31
N GLN A 155 10.63 -11.93 -2.37
CA GLN A 155 10.16 -10.57 -2.62
C GLN A 155 10.95 -9.89 -3.75
N ASN A 156 12.28 -9.92 -3.65
CA ASN A 156 13.13 -9.35 -4.68
C ASN A 156 12.96 -10.07 -6.03
N GLY A 157 12.83 -11.40 -6.02
CA GLY A 157 12.61 -12.19 -7.23
C GLY A 157 11.31 -11.80 -7.94
N PHE A 158 10.20 -11.70 -7.20
CA PHE A 158 8.90 -11.29 -7.74
C PHE A 158 8.94 -9.86 -8.33
N MET A 159 9.57 -8.92 -7.63
CA MET A 159 9.70 -7.54 -8.11
C MET A 159 10.57 -7.43 -9.36
N PHE A 160 11.70 -8.11 -9.43
CA PHE A 160 12.53 -8.12 -10.64
C PHE A 160 11.81 -8.73 -11.82
N PHE A 161 11.09 -9.84 -11.60
CA PHE A 161 10.28 -10.47 -12.63
C PHE A 161 9.20 -9.51 -13.13
N PHE A 162 8.45 -8.90 -12.22
CA PHE A 162 7.38 -7.95 -12.57
C PHE A 162 7.90 -6.79 -13.42
N TRP A 163 8.95 -6.10 -12.96
CA TRP A 163 9.48 -4.93 -13.69
C TRP A 163 10.09 -5.32 -15.03
N GLY A 164 10.75 -6.48 -15.13
CA GLY A 164 11.25 -7.01 -16.39
C GLY A 164 10.12 -7.23 -17.40
N VAL A 165 9.04 -7.88 -16.95
CA VAL A 165 7.85 -8.10 -17.76
C VAL A 165 7.16 -6.79 -18.13
N ALA A 166 6.98 -5.87 -17.16
CA ALA A 166 6.33 -4.58 -17.41
C ALA A 166 7.05 -3.74 -18.48
N ILE A 167 8.39 -3.68 -18.44
CA ILE A 167 9.18 -2.97 -19.45
C ILE A 167 8.98 -3.58 -20.84
N ILE A 168 9.06 -4.91 -20.94
CA ILE A 168 8.86 -5.61 -22.22
C ILE A 168 7.44 -5.34 -22.74
N TRP A 169 6.44 -5.46 -21.86
CA TRP A 169 5.04 -5.23 -22.22
C TRP A 169 4.80 -3.77 -22.67
N PHE A 170 5.36 -2.77 -22.00
CA PHE A 170 5.27 -1.37 -22.43
C PHE A 170 5.83 -1.16 -23.82
N LEU A 171 7.01 -1.73 -24.12
CA LEU A 171 7.61 -1.65 -25.45
C LEU A 171 6.75 -2.30 -26.53
N MET A 172 6.12 -3.45 -26.21
CA MET A 172 5.22 -4.13 -27.14
C MET A 172 3.90 -3.36 -27.37
N MET A 173 3.42 -2.62 -26.37
CA MET A 173 2.15 -1.89 -26.46
C MET A 173 2.28 -0.53 -27.13
N LEU A 174 3.48 0.09 -27.15
CA LEU A 174 3.68 1.42 -27.75
C LEU A 174 3.09 1.56 -29.18
N PRO A 175 3.27 0.61 -30.10
CA PRO A 175 2.70 0.73 -31.45
C PRO A 175 1.14 0.66 -31.51
N ASN A 176 0.51 0.17 -30.44
CA ASN A 176 -0.93 -0.01 -30.35
C ASN A 176 -1.65 1.17 -29.70
N VAL A 177 -0.90 2.17 -29.25
CA VAL A 177 -1.46 3.34 -28.56
C VAL A 177 -2.14 4.28 -29.56
N ASN A 178 -3.42 4.52 -29.38
CA ASN A 178 -4.22 5.46 -30.15
C ASN A 178 -4.22 6.84 -29.48
N MET A 179 -3.40 7.76 -29.98
CA MET A 179 -3.26 9.11 -29.44
C MET A 179 -4.57 9.93 -29.43
N PRO A 180 -5.48 9.85 -30.43
CA PRO A 180 -6.79 10.49 -30.39
C PRO A 180 -7.66 10.18 -29.16
N ASN A 181 -7.45 9.05 -28.47
CA ASN A 181 -8.20 8.74 -27.25
C ASN A 181 -7.99 9.80 -26.16
N PHE A 182 -6.79 10.36 -26.05
CA PHE A 182 -6.44 11.32 -25.01
C PHE A 182 -7.09 12.68 -25.22
N VAL A 183 -7.32 13.08 -26.47
CA VAL A 183 -7.95 14.37 -26.84
C VAL A 183 -9.40 14.44 -26.35
N GLN A 184 -10.03 13.30 -26.06
CA GLN A 184 -11.40 13.23 -25.54
C GLN A 184 -11.51 13.48 -24.01
N MET A 185 -10.42 13.81 -23.33
CA MET A 185 -10.42 14.11 -21.89
C MET A 185 -11.49 15.14 -21.46
N PRO A 186 -11.72 16.27 -22.20
CA PRO A 186 -12.74 17.24 -21.82
C PRO A 186 -14.15 16.65 -21.78
N ASP A 187 -14.49 15.72 -22.67
CA ASP A 187 -15.80 15.08 -22.73
C ASP A 187 -16.05 14.19 -21.51
N PHE A 188 -15.01 13.49 -21.04
CA PHE A 188 -15.08 12.69 -19.83
C PHE A 188 -15.19 13.54 -18.56
N ILE A 189 -14.49 14.68 -18.51
CA ILE A 189 -14.63 15.65 -17.42
C ILE A 189 -16.06 16.20 -17.37
N ALA A 190 -16.63 16.57 -18.52
CA ALA A 190 -17.97 17.12 -18.62
C ALA A 190 -19.07 16.13 -18.18
N LYS A 191 -18.84 14.82 -18.35
CA LYS A 191 -19.76 13.76 -17.94
C LYS A 191 -19.62 13.41 -16.44
N SER A 192 -18.51 13.71 -15.80
CA SER A 192 -18.28 13.40 -14.40
C SER A 192 -18.95 14.43 -13.49
N THR A 193 -19.54 13.96 -12.40
CA THR A 193 -20.02 14.84 -11.30
C THR A 193 -18.90 15.03 -10.28
N PRO A 194 -18.90 16.11 -9.48
CA PRO A 194 -17.93 16.28 -8.40
C PRO A 194 -17.90 15.07 -7.44
N LEU A 195 -19.07 14.49 -7.16
CA LEU A 195 -19.19 13.34 -6.25
C LEU A 195 -18.58 12.08 -6.85
N SER A 196 -18.88 11.76 -8.13
CA SER A 196 -18.29 10.61 -8.82
C SER A 196 -16.78 10.77 -8.98
N PHE A 197 -16.29 11.98 -9.21
CA PHE A 197 -14.86 12.26 -9.28
C PHE A 197 -14.16 12.02 -7.94
N ILE A 198 -14.75 12.48 -6.80
CA ILE A 198 -14.21 12.22 -5.46
C ILE A 198 -14.20 10.72 -5.16
N ALA A 199 -15.26 9.98 -5.55
CA ALA A 199 -15.29 8.52 -5.41
C ALA A 199 -14.15 7.85 -6.20
N SER A 200 -13.93 8.26 -7.44
CA SER A 200 -12.82 7.80 -8.27
C SER A 200 -11.45 8.12 -7.65
N VAL A 201 -11.27 9.35 -7.12
CA VAL A 201 -10.05 9.72 -6.40
C VAL A 201 -9.83 8.82 -5.19
N SER A 202 -10.89 8.49 -4.43
CA SER A 202 -10.81 7.62 -3.26
C SER A 202 -10.37 6.20 -3.65
N MET A 203 -10.88 5.64 -4.74
CA MET A 203 -10.48 4.33 -5.24
C MET A 203 -9.03 4.32 -5.76
N ILE A 204 -8.61 5.35 -6.49
CA ILE A 204 -7.21 5.51 -6.94
C ILE A 204 -6.28 5.73 -5.75
N TRP A 205 -6.72 6.44 -4.71
CA TRP A 205 -5.91 6.70 -3.54
C TRP A 205 -5.50 5.40 -2.81
N TRP A 206 -6.26 4.33 -2.94
CA TRP A 206 -5.84 3.01 -2.45
C TRP A 206 -4.49 2.57 -3.02
N CYS A 207 -4.18 2.95 -4.26
CA CYS A 207 -2.85 2.74 -4.85
C CYS A 207 -1.74 3.55 -4.17
N PHE A 208 -2.06 4.54 -3.35
CA PHE A 208 -1.10 5.37 -2.61
C PHE A 208 -1.00 4.99 -1.13
N ALA A 209 -1.95 4.21 -0.59
CA ALA A 209 -1.92 3.75 0.79
C ALA A 209 -0.77 2.74 1.01
N GLY A 210 -0.18 2.73 2.21
CA GLY A 210 0.93 1.85 2.57
C GLY A 210 2.32 2.47 2.45
N PHE A 211 2.44 3.75 2.07
CA PHE A 211 3.75 4.42 1.98
C PHE A 211 4.51 4.44 3.32
N GLU A 212 3.79 4.40 4.44
CA GLU A 212 4.38 4.41 5.79
C GLU A 212 4.96 3.05 6.23
N THR A 213 4.90 2.03 5.40
CA THR A 213 5.42 0.68 5.75
C THR A 213 6.90 0.73 6.14
N CYS A 214 7.68 1.62 5.54
CA CYS A 214 9.08 1.84 5.95
C CYS A 214 9.19 2.37 7.39
N CYS A 215 8.20 3.13 7.90
CA CYS A 215 8.19 3.57 9.30
C CYS A 215 8.01 2.38 10.26
N ALA A 216 7.20 1.39 9.88
CA ALA A 216 7.00 0.18 10.66
C ALA A 216 8.28 -0.66 10.78
N MET A 217 9.20 -0.52 9.82
CA MET A 217 10.48 -1.21 9.75
C MET A 217 11.66 -0.33 10.21
N GLY A 218 11.41 0.74 10.94
CA GLY A 218 12.42 1.72 11.35
C GLY A 218 13.63 1.13 12.07
N GLU A 219 13.46 0.06 12.84
CA GLU A 219 14.55 -0.66 13.52
C GLU A 219 15.48 -1.44 12.57
N GLU A 220 15.03 -1.77 11.36
CA GLU A 220 15.78 -2.53 10.36
C GLU A 220 16.49 -1.61 9.35
N ILE A 221 16.14 -0.31 9.32
CA ILE A 221 16.70 0.70 8.39
C ILE A 221 17.95 1.33 9.00
N LYS A 222 19.04 1.38 8.22
CA LYS A 222 20.26 2.14 8.56
C LYS A 222 19.99 3.63 8.47
N TYR A 223 20.52 4.41 9.41
CA TYR A 223 20.34 5.86 9.44
C TYR A 223 18.86 6.26 9.22
N PRO A 224 17.91 5.72 10.02
CA PRO A 224 16.47 5.88 9.76
C PRO A 224 16.05 7.35 9.74
N GLN A 225 16.68 8.19 10.55
CA GLN A 225 16.46 9.63 10.60
C GLN A 225 16.77 10.36 9.28
N ILE A 226 17.52 9.75 8.37
CA ILE A 226 17.83 10.28 7.03
C ILE A 226 17.07 9.52 5.96
N ASN A 227 17.09 8.18 6.01
CA ASN A 227 16.58 7.34 4.93
C ASN A 227 15.05 7.27 4.90
N ILE A 228 14.38 7.25 6.06
CA ILE A 228 12.91 7.24 6.12
C ILE A 228 12.31 8.51 5.51
N PRO A 229 12.72 9.75 5.91
CA PRO A 229 12.20 10.95 5.27
C PRO A 229 12.42 10.98 3.76
N ARG A 230 13.59 10.57 3.30
CA ARG A 230 13.92 10.55 1.87
C ARG A 230 13.04 9.59 1.07
N ALA A 231 12.81 8.39 1.61
CA ALA A 231 11.93 7.41 0.98
C ALA A 231 10.48 7.94 0.90
N LEU A 232 9.97 8.49 2.00
CA LEU A 232 8.61 9.02 2.07
C LEU A 232 8.38 10.27 1.23
N ILE A 233 9.39 11.13 1.06
CA ILE A 233 9.30 12.28 0.15
C ILE A 233 9.16 11.82 -1.31
N LEU A 234 9.87 10.76 -1.70
CA LEU A 234 9.84 10.25 -3.07
C LEU A 234 8.59 9.38 -3.36
N ALA A 235 8.06 8.70 -2.36
CA ALA A 235 7.02 7.70 -2.53
C ALA A 235 5.78 8.17 -3.31
N PRO A 236 5.11 9.29 -2.99
CA PRO A 236 3.92 9.72 -3.73
C PRO A 236 4.19 9.97 -5.22
N PHE A 237 5.36 10.50 -5.54
CA PHE A 237 5.76 10.79 -6.93
C PHE A 237 6.08 9.51 -7.72
N ILE A 238 6.73 8.54 -7.09
CA ILE A 238 7.01 7.23 -7.72
C ILE A 238 5.69 6.52 -8.01
N VAL A 239 4.79 6.49 -7.02
CA VAL A 239 3.47 5.86 -7.15
C VAL A 239 2.66 6.54 -8.25
N PHE A 240 2.66 7.87 -8.30
CA PHE A 240 2.02 8.62 -9.38
C PHE A 240 2.57 8.23 -10.75
N ALA A 241 3.89 8.24 -10.92
CA ALA A 241 4.52 7.92 -12.20
C ALA A 241 4.18 6.50 -12.66
N VAL A 242 4.24 5.52 -11.75
CA VAL A 242 3.94 4.11 -12.06
C VAL A 242 2.47 3.94 -12.43
N ASN A 243 1.54 4.39 -11.57
CA ASN A 243 0.11 4.26 -11.85
C ASN A 243 -0.28 4.94 -13.16
N SER A 244 0.15 6.19 -13.34
CA SER A 244 -0.18 6.96 -14.54
C SER A 244 0.42 6.37 -15.82
N ALA A 245 1.59 5.72 -15.75
CA ALA A 245 2.16 5.02 -16.90
C ALA A 245 1.29 3.82 -17.32
N PHE A 246 0.87 2.99 -16.38
CA PHE A 246 -0.02 1.86 -16.67
C PHE A 246 -1.40 2.34 -17.16
N GLN A 247 -1.97 3.35 -16.52
CA GLN A 247 -3.24 3.95 -16.93
C GLN A 247 -3.16 4.55 -18.34
N TRP A 248 -2.02 5.16 -18.70
CA TRP A 248 -1.78 5.70 -20.04
C TRP A 248 -1.88 4.64 -21.13
N PHE A 249 -1.30 3.45 -20.90
CA PHE A 249 -1.45 2.34 -21.82
C PHE A 249 -2.89 1.85 -21.91
N LEU A 250 -3.62 1.73 -20.79
CA LEU A 250 -5.03 1.36 -20.82
C LEU A 250 -5.86 2.32 -21.67
N VAL A 251 -5.72 3.64 -21.45
CA VAL A 251 -6.40 4.67 -22.24
C VAL A 251 -6.02 4.58 -23.72
N GLY A 252 -4.75 4.33 -24.00
CA GLY A 252 -4.23 4.31 -25.36
C GLY A 252 -4.62 3.10 -26.18
N ILE A 253 -4.67 1.91 -25.59
CA ILE A 253 -4.91 0.66 -26.33
C ILE A 253 -6.39 0.32 -26.51
N VAL A 254 -7.27 0.77 -25.58
CA VAL A 254 -8.70 0.44 -25.65
C VAL A 254 -9.42 1.37 -26.63
N PRO A 255 -10.27 0.86 -27.53
CA PRO A 255 -11.16 1.72 -28.31
C PRO A 255 -12.00 2.57 -27.37
N ILE A 256 -12.02 3.89 -27.62
CA ILE A 256 -12.65 4.84 -26.66
C ILE A 256 -14.14 4.55 -26.43
N SER A 257 -14.82 3.99 -27.43
CA SER A 257 -16.23 3.54 -27.32
C SER A 257 -16.43 2.42 -26.34
N GLU A 258 -15.41 1.62 -26.10
CA GLU A 258 -15.44 0.41 -25.27
C GLU A 258 -14.77 0.63 -23.88
N ILE A 259 -14.21 1.82 -23.64
CA ILE A 259 -13.40 2.08 -22.43
C ILE A 259 -14.20 1.87 -21.14
N SER A 260 -15.52 2.10 -21.17
CA SER A 260 -16.41 1.89 -20.03
C SER A 260 -16.49 0.42 -19.59
N SER A 261 -16.15 -0.55 -20.45
CA SER A 261 -16.10 -1.98 -20.08
C SER A 261 -15.09 -2.26 -18.96
N LEU A 262 -14.06 -1.42 -18.86
CA LEU A 262 -13.04 -1.55 -17.82
C LEU A 262 -13.59 -1.27 -16.42
N ALA A 263 -14.64 -0.45 -16.28
CA ALA A 263 -15.19 -0.04 -14.98
C ALA A 263 -15.62 -1.22 -14.09
N THR A 264 -16.10 -2.30 -14.70
CA THR A 264 -16.62 -3.49 -13.99
C THR A 264 -15.80 -4.75 -14.25
N ALA A 265 -14.71 -4.65 -15.00
CA ALA A 265 -13.88 -5.80 -15.34
C ALA A 265 -13.12 -6.34 -14.12
N SER A 266 -13.14 -7.64 -13.89
CA SER A 266 -12.36 -8.30 -12.83
C SER A 266 -10.86 -8.24 -13.09
N ALA A 267 -10.45 -8.32 -14.36
CA ALA A 267 -9.07 -8.18 -14.82
C ALA A 267 -8.98 -7.07 -15.90
N PRO A 268 -9.00 -5.78 -15.51
CA PRO A 268 -9.15 -4.65 -16.44
C PRO A 268 -8.07 -4.61 -17.54
N PHE A 269 -6.82 -4.95 -17.22
CA PHE A 269 -5.75 -4.99 -18.22
C PHE A 269 -5.95 -6.10 -19.25
N ALA A 270 -6.43 -7.27 -18.81
CA ALA A 270 -6.75 -8.37 -19.72
C ALA A 270 -7.96 -8.01 -20.59
N GLU A 271 -8.97 -7.37 -20.02
CA GLU A 271 -10.14 -6.88 -20.74
C GLU A 271 -9.74 -5.85 -21.80
N ALA A 272 -8.90 -4.87 -21.43
CA ALA A 272 -8.35 -3.87 -22.33
C ALA A 272 -7.67 -4.51 -23.56
N MET A 273 -6.84 -5.51 -23.33
CA MET A 273 -6.12 -6.19 -24.41
C MET A 273 -7.06 -7.02 -25.31
N LYS A 274 -8.03 -7.73 -24.70
CA LYS A 274 -9.04 -8.49 -25.45
C LYS A 274 -9.90 -7.58 -26.32
N THR A 275 -10.38 -6.46 -25.75
CA THR A 275 -11.19 -5.46 -26.47
C THR A 275 -10.41 -4.80 -27.61
N ALA A 276 -9.11 -4.57 -27.40
CA ALA A 276 -8.20 -4.07 -28.44
C ALA A 276 -7.80 -5.11 -29.48
N GLY A 277 -8.23 -6.37 -29.34
CA GLY A 277 -7.83 -7.48 -30.21
C GLY A 277 -6.37 -7.92 -30.04
N ILE A 278 -5.71 -7.53 -28.96
CA ILE A 278 -4.30 -7.87 -28.66
C ILE A 278 -4.28 -9.16 -27.84
N LEU A 279 -4.16 -10.27 -28.54
CA LEU A 279 -4.17 -11.61 -27.95
C LEU A 279 -2.78 -12.28 -28.07
N GLY A 280 -2.69 -13.54 -27.61
CA GLY A 280 -1.47 -14.33 -27.71
C GLY A 280 -0.39 -13.91 -26.73
N PHE A 281 0.87 -13.87 -27.17
CA PHE A 281 2.02 -13.67 -26.31
C PHE A 281 1.97 -12.38 -25.45
N PRO A 282 1.54 -11.20 -25.94
CA PRO A 282 1.45 -10.00 -25.11
C PRO A 282 0.49 -10.17 -23.92
N LEU A 283 -0.64 -10.86 -24.12
CA LEU A 283 -1.61 -11.12 -23.06
C LEU A 283 -1.07 -12.14 -22.05
N VAL A 284 -0.42 -13.21 -22.53
CA VAL A 284 0.25 -14.20 -21.67
C VAL A 284 1.31 -13.53 -20.81
N LEU A 285 2.15 -12.69 -21.43
CA LEU A 285 3.23 -11.98 -20.74
C LEU A 285 2.70 -11.05 -19.65
N LEU A 286 1.68 -10.26 -19.96
CA LEU A 286 1.04 -9.36 -19.00
C LEU A 286 0.44 -10.13 -17.82
N ALA A 287 -0.36 -11.15 -18.12
CA ALA A 287 -1.03 -11.94 -17.09
C ALA A 287 -0.03 -12.67 -16.18
N ALA A 288 1.08 -13.19 -16.75
CA ALA A 288 2.17 -13.78 -15.98
C ALA A 288 2.86 -12.74 -15.09
N GLY A 289 3.15 -11.55 -15.64
CA GLY A 289 3.82 -10.47 -14.88
C GLY A 289 3.00 -9.99 -13.69
N ILE A 290 1.71 -9.81 -13.87
CA ILE A 290 0.80 -9.38 -12.79
C ILE A 290 0.67 -10.51 -11.77
N ALA A 291 0.24 -11.72 -12.18
CA ALA A 291 -0.02 -12.81 -11.25
C ALA A 291 1.22 -13.27 -10.48
N PHE A 292 2.31 -13.61 -11.18
CA PHE A 292 3.50 -14.21 -10.56
C PHE A 292 4.55 -13.19 -10.12
N GLY A 293 4.40 -11.92 -10.48
CA GLY A 293 5.27 -10.83 -10.08
C GLY A 293 4.59 -9.87 -9.12
N GLY A 294 3.67 -9.05 -9.62
CA GLY A 294 2.98 -8.01 -8.86
C GLY A 294 2.20 -8.56 -7.68
N ASP A 295 1.21 -9.42 -7.94
CA ASP A 295 0.33 -9.96 -6.90
C ASP A 295 1.08 -10.83 -5.89
N PHE A 296 2.06 -11.64 -6.33
CA PHE A 296 2.89 -12.43 -5.41
C PHE A 296 3.75 -11.57 -4.49
N SER A 297 4.29 -10.47 -5.01
CA SER A 297 5.07 -9.51 -4.23
C SER A 297 4.24 -8.93 -3.09
N THR A 298 3.05 -8.44 -3.40
CA THR A 298 2.17 -7.80 -2.41
C THR A 298 1.54 -8.81 -1.47
N LEU A 299 1.12 -9.99 -1.94
CA LEU A 299 0.65 -11.09 -1.08
C LEU A 299 1.69 -11.47 -0.03
N ASN A 300 2.95 -11.64 -0.45
CA ASN A 300 4.03 -11.98 0.48
C ASN A 300 4.20 -10.92 1.57
N ALA A 301 4.17 -9.64 1.22
CA ALA A 301 4.31 -8.52 2.16
C ALA A 301 3.06 -8.37 3.06
N SER A 302 1.87 -8.43 2.49
CA SER A 302 0.60 -8.21 3.22
C SER A 302 0.29 -9.31 4.22
N ILE A 303 0.76 -10.53 4.00
CA ILE A 303 0.66 -11.64 4.97
C ILE A 303 1.74 -11.55 6.06
N ALA A 304 2.94 -11.04 5.72
CA ALA A 304 4.05 -10.99 6.67
C ALA A 304 3.94 -9.88 7.73
N VAL A 305 3.41 -8.72 7.37
CA VAL A 305 3.48 -7.51 8.21
C VAL A 305 2.43 -7.47 9.33
N PRO A 306 1.12 -7.74 9.11
CA PRO A 306 0.09 -7.61 10.15
C PRO A 306 0.33 -8.49 11.39
N PRO A 307 0.83 -9.74 11.27
CA PRO A 307 1.12 -10.56 12.43
C PRO A 307 2.13 -9.95 13.40
N ARG A 308 3.06 -9.11 12.90
CA ARG A 308 4.04 -8.41 13.75
C ARG A 308 3.36 -7.32 14.59
N TYR A 309 2.38 -6.60 14.02
CA TYR A 309 1.56 -5.65 14.77
C TYR A 309 0.76 -6.35 15.86
N LEU A 310 0.06 -7.43 15.49
CA LEU A 310 -0.75 -8.20 16.43
C LEU A 310 0.12 -8.83 17.55
N PHE A 311 1.32 -9.29 17.20
CA PHE A 311 2.32 -9.78 18.15
C PHE A 311 2.76 -8.67 19.13
N THR A 312 3.12 -7.48 18.63
CA THR A 312 3.54 -6.34 19.45
C THR A 312 2.40 -5.89 20.37
N MET A 313 1.20 -5.71 19.84
CA MET A 313 0.01 -5.33 20.63
C MET A 313 -0.32 -6.36 21.71
N SER A 314 -0.12 -7.65 21.41
CA SER A 314 -0.33 -8.74 22.38
C SER A 314 0.74 -8.74 23.46
N ARG A 315 2.00 -8.49 23.12
CA ARG A 315 3.11 -8.36 24.06
C ARG A 315 2.89 -7.20 25.01
N ASP A 316 2.37 -6.09 24.51
CA ASP A 316 2.07 -4.88 25.28
C ASP A 316 0.77 -4.99 26.11
N GLY A 317 0.10 -6.15 26.11
CA GLY A 317 -1.13 -6.38 26.84
C GLY A 317 -2.38 -5.70 26.25
N ALA A 318 -2.29 -5.15 25.05
CA ALA A 318 -3.44 -4.57 24.33
C ALA A 318 -4.32 -5.64 23.67
N MET A 319 -3.78 -6.82 23.40
CA MET A 319 -4.45 -7.96 22.74
C MET A 319 -4.21 -9.27 23.51
N PRO A 320 -5.00 -10.34 23.25
CA PRO A 320 -4.82 -11.64 23.90
C PRO A 320 -3.40 -12.20 23.70
N LYS A 321 -2.79 -12.68 24.78
CA LYS A 321 -1.39 -13.19 24.79
C LYS A 321 -1.11 -14.36 23.86
N ILE A 322 -2.14 -15.04 23.39
CA ILE A 322 -1.99 -16.14 22.42
C ILE A 322 -1.30 -15.68 21.14
N PHE A 323 -1.50 -14.43 20.74
CA PHE A 323 -0.90 -13.83 19.55
C PHE A 323 0.57 -13.46 19.71
N ALA A 324 1.08 -13.45 20.94
CA ALA A 324 2.51 -13.30 21.23
C ALA A 324 3.29 -14.62 21.17
N LYS A 325 2.64 -15.75 20.85
CA LYS A 325 3.31 -17.05 20.73
C LYS A 325 4.19 -17.10 19.48
N VAL A 326 5.45 -17.49 19.72
CA VAL A 326 6.47 -17.67 18.68
C VAL A 326 6.67 -19.16 18.39
N HIS A 327 6.82 -19.50 17.10
CA HIS A 327 7.06 -20.89 16.70
C HIS A 327 8.44 -21.37 17.18
N PRO A 328 8.56 -22.53 17.87
CA PRO A 328 9.82 -22.95 18.49
C PRO A 328 10.99 -23.08 17.51
N LYS A 329 10.72 -23.59 16.31
CA LYS A 329 11.74 -23.84 15.27
C LYS A 329 11.98 -22.63 14.36
N TYR A 330 10.91 -21.95 13.94
CA TYR A 330 10.99 -20.92 12.88
C TYR A 330 11.04 -19.50 13.42
N GLN A 331 10.86 -19.30 14.72
CA GLN A 331 10.90 -18.00 15.40
C GLN A 331 9.94 -16.95 14.81
N THR A 332 8.79 -17.40 14.29
CA THR A 332 7.75 -16.58 13.69
C THR A 332 6.49 -16.53 14.57
N PRO A 333 5.69 -15.45 14.54
CA PRO A 333 4.42 -15.35 15.28
C PRO A 333 3.32 -16.18 14.61
N TYR A 334 3.46 -17.50 14.62
CA TYR A 334 2.68 -18.43 13.80
C TYR A 334 1.17 -18.37 14.06
N VAL A 335 0.76 -18.15 15.32
CA VAL A 335 -0.67 -18.04 15.66
C VAL A 335 -1.29 -16.83 14.96
N SER A 336 -0.61 -15.67 15.02
CA SER A 336 -1.05 -14.45 14.35
C SER A 336 -1.10 -14.62 12.83
N ILE A 337 -0.09 -15.28 12.23
CA ILE A 337 -0.04 -15.56 10.79
C ILE A 337 -1.24 -16.41 10.37
N ILE A 338 -1.51 -17.51 11.08
CA ILE A 338 -2.61 -18.43 10.75
C ILE A 338 -3.96 -17.74 10.91
N VAL A 339 -4.19 -17.06 12.03
CA VAL A 339 -5.50 -16.42 12.31
C VAL A 339 -5.80 -15.33 11.28
N LEU A 340 -4.82 -14.46 10.98
CA LEU A 340 -5.02 -13.38 10.00
C LEU A 340 -5.14 -13.90 8.58
N GLY A 341 -4.39 -14.95 8.22
CA GLY A 341 -4.54 -15.61 6.93
C GLY A 341 -5.91 -16.28 6.75
N LEU A 342 -6.45 -16.92 7.80
CA LEU A 342 -7.82 -17.47 7.78
C LEU A 342 -8.88 -16.35 7.69
N LEU A 343 -8.66 -15.21 8.34
CA LEU A 343 -9.53 -14.05 8.20
C LEU A 343 -9.52 -13.51 6.77
N SER A 344 -8.35 -13.49 6.11
CA SER A 344 -8.26 -13.15 4.68
C SER A 344 -9.04 -14.14 3.81
N ALA A 345 -8.92 -15.44 4.07
CA ALA A 345 -9.70 -16.46 3.37
C ALA A 345 -11.22 -16.29 3.56
N PHE A 346 -11.65 -15.87 4.75
CA PHE A 346 -13.05 -15.52 5.01
C PHE A 346 -13.53 -14.32 4.19
N LEU A 347 -12.72 -13.26 4.09
CA LEU A 347 -13.05 -12.09 3.25
C LEU A 347 -13.11 -12.43 1.75
N ILE A 348 -12.24 -13.34 1.28
CA ILE A 348 -12.28 -13.86 -0.10
C ILE A 348 -13.65 -14.46 -0.42
N ALA A 349 -14.31 -15.08 0.55
CA ALA A 349 -15.63 -15.67 0.36
C ALA A 349 -16.73 -14.65 -0.03
N SER A 350 -16.53 -13.35 0.25
CA SER A 350 -17.43 -12.29 -0.22
C SER A 350 -17.43 -12.15 -1.74
N ASN A 351 -16.35 -12.56 -2.39
CA ASN A 351 -16.12 -12.47 -3.85
C ASN A 351 -16.40 -11.08 -4.44
N SER A 352 -16.24 -10.03 -3.63
CA SER A 352 -16.50 -8.63 -4.01
C SER A 352 -15.26 -7.78 -3.84
N MET A 353 -14.60 -7.45 -4.96
CA MET A 353 -13.42 -6.59 -4.96
C MET A 353 -13.74 -5.19 -4.43
N ILE A 354 -14.92 -4.64 -4.79
CA ILE A 354 -15.36 -3.31 -4.32
C ILE A 354 -15.52 -3.28 -2.80
N TYR A 355 -16.16 -4.30 -2.22
CA TYR A 355 -16.31 -4.42 -0.77
C TYR A 355 -14.96 -4.54 -0.07
N ILE A 356 -14.08 -5.41 -0.56
CA ILE A 356 -12.74 -5.63 0.01
C ILE A 356 -11.89 -4.35 -0.08
N ALA A 357 -11.89 -3.68 -1.24
CA ALA A 357 -11.17 -2.42 -1.44
C ALA A 357 -11.72 -1.31 -0.53
N SER A 358 -13.06 -1.19 -0.43
CA SER A 358 -13.70 -0.19 0.45
C SER A 358 -13.43 -0.45 1.92
N LEU A 359 -13.38 -1.71 2.36
CA LEU A 359 -13.04 -2.06 3.75
C LEU A 359 -11.58 -1.73 4.07
N SER A 360 -10.66 -2.02 3.15
CA SER A 360 -9.25 -1.61 3.27
C SER A 360 -9.13 -0.09 3.33
N LEU A 361 -9.78 0.62 2.40
CA LEU A 361 -9.77 2.09 2.35
C LEU A 361 -10.35 2.72 3.62
N PHE A 362 -11.45 2.20 4.15
CA PHE A 362 -11.99 2.66 5.43
C PHE A 362 -10.94 2.55 6.53
N ALA A 363 -10.32 1.39 6.64
CA ALA A 363 -9.32 1.13 7.65
C ALA A 363 -8.07 2.02 7.50
N ASP A 364 -7.59 2.21 6.26
CA ASP A 364 -6.44 3.07 5.95
C ASP A 364 -6.75 4.54 6.27
N LEU A 365 -7.86 5.08 5.77
CA LEU A 365 -8.23 6.46 6.01
C LEU A 365 -8.41 6.74 7.51
N PHE A 366 -9.04 5.81 8.24
CA PHE A 366 -9.18 5.90 9.70
C PHE A 366 -7.83 5.85 10.42
N TYR A 367 -6.96 4.94 10.02
CA TYR A 367 -5.60 4.80 10.51
C TYR A 367 -4.76 6.06 10.28
N TYR A 368 -4.83 6.64 9.08
CA TYR A 368 -4.12 7.88 8.76
C TYR A 368 -4.67 9.09 9.50
N VAL A 369 -5.99 9.20 9.69
CA VAL A 369 -6.58 10.26 10.52
C VAL A 369 -6.02 10.21 11.95
N ILE A 370 -5.91 9.01 12.54
CA ILE A 370 -5.25 8.84 13.85
C ILE A 370 -3.78 9.24 13.80
N GLY A 371 -3.03 8.78 12.78
CA GLY A 371 -1.61 9.08 12.63
C GLY A 371 -1.32 10.57 12.45
N ILE A 372 -2.11 11.26 11.61
CA ILE A 372 -2.00 12.71 11.41
C ILE A 372 -2.33 13.46 12.72
N THR A 373 -3.36 13.03 13.45
CA THR A 373 -3.70 13.60 14.77
C THR A 373 -2.58 13.35 15.77
N ALA A 374 -1.97 12.17 15.75
CA ALA A 374 -0.83 11.84 16.61
C ALA A 374 0.36 12.76 16.35
N SER A 375 0.65 13.11 15.10
CA SER A 375 1.74 14.02 14.75
C SER A 375 1.54 15.42 15.34
N LEU A 376 0.31 15.96 15.31
CA LEU A 376 -0.06 17.21 15.95
C LEU A 376 0.14 17.16 17.48
N CYS A 377 -0.34 16.07 18.10
CA CYS A 377 -0.26 15.87 19.53
C CYS A 377 1.19 15.68 20.01
N LEU A 378 2.00 14.92 19.26
CA LEU A 378 3.41 14.70 19.56
C LEU A 378 4.22 16.01 19.57
N ARG A 379 3.93 16.95 18.66
CA ARG A 379 4.59 18.27 18.68
C ARG A 379 4.27 19.08 19.93
N LYS A 380 3.04 18.96 20.45
CA LYS A 380 2.59 19.71 21.64
C LYS A 380 3.03 19.04 22.94
N ARG A 381 2.91 17.71 23.02
CA ARG A 381 3.16 16.97 24.27
C ARG A 381 4.61 16.59 24.48
N HIS A 382 5.37 16.40 23.39
CA HIS A 382 6.76 15.98 23.40
C HIS A 382 7.64 16.95 22.58
N PRO A 383 7.74 18.24 22.99
CA PRO A 383 8.59 19.22 22.32
C PRO A 383 10.08 18.87 22.38
N GLU A 384 10.49 18.07 23.38
CA GLU A 384 11.85 17.60 23.63
C GLU A 384 12.34 16.58 22.59
N LEU A 385 11.43 15.92 21.86
CA LEU A 385 11.82 14.94 20.84
C LEU A 385 12.66 15.60 19.75
N LYS A 386 13.82 15.03 19.49
CA LYS A 386 14.64 15.42 18.35
C LYS A 386 13.91 15.07 17.05
N ARG A 387 13.73 16.05 16.19
CA ARG A 387 13.08 15.92 14.88
C ARG A 387 14.08 16.31 13.79
N PRO A 388 14.86 15.35 13.27
CA PRO A 388 15.81 15.61 12.19
C PRO A 388 15.13 16.15 10.91
N PHE A 389 13.88 15.74 10.68
CA PHE A 389 13.01 16.27 9.66
C PHE A 389 11.75 16.87 10.31
N LYS A 390 11.30 18.03 9.84
CA LYS A 390 10.06 18.69 10.29
C LYS A 390 9.17 19.01 9.09
N ALA A 391 7.95 18.47 9.09
CA ALA A 391 6.95 18.82 8.08
C ALA A 391 6.54 20.30 8.24
N PRO A 392 6.54 21.10 7.15
CA PRO A 392 6.17 22.50 7.21
C PRO A 392 4.67 22.68 7.43
N GLY A 393 4.26 23.75 8.13
CA GLY A 393 2.86 24.18 8.20
C GLY A 393 1.88 23.20 8.84
N ILE A 394 2.30 22.39 9.84
CA ILE A 394 1.49 21.31 10.41
C ILE A 394 0.12 21.77 10.95
N MET A 395 0.02 23.00 11.46
CA MET A 395 -1.23 23.53 12.02
C MET A 395 -2.30 23.77 10.96
N ILE A 396 -1.92 23.84 9.69
CA ILE A 396 -2.82 24.01 8.53
C ILE A 396 -2.95 22.71 7.75
N GLY A 397 -1.82 22.12 7.37
CA GLY A 397 -1.80 20.95 6.52
C GLY A 397 -2.40 19.71 7.16
N ALA A 398 -2.18 19.47 8.45
CA ALA A 398 -2.75 18.31 9.13
C ALA A 398 -4.29 18.36 9.23
N PRO A 399 -4.94 19.47 9.69
CA PRO A 399 -6.40 19.57 9.66
C PRO A 399 -7.00 19.43 8.25
N ILE A 400 -6.39 20.02 7.23
CA ILE A 400 -6.84 19.89 5.84
C ILE A 400 -6.80 18.42 5.42
N SER A 401 -5.71 17.70 5.68
CA SER A 401 -5.58 16.29 5.34
C SER A 401 -6.62 15.43 6.05
N ILE A 402 -6.90 15.71 7.32
CA ILE A 402 -7.95 15.01 8.09
C ILE A 402 -9.32 15.22 7.43
N ILE A 403 -9.67 16.47 7.09
CA ILE A 403 -10.95 16.79 6.44
C ILE A 403 -11.09 16.07 5.10
N ILE A 404 -10.05 16.11 4.27
CA ILE A 404 -10.04 15.41 2.98
C ILE A 404 -10.27 13.91 3.17
N TYR A 405 -9.56 13.27 4.09
CA TYR A 405 -9.71 11.83 4.34
C TYR A 405 -11.10 11.47 4.88
N LEU A 406 -11.69 12.32 5.74
CA LEU A 406 -13.07 12.12 6.19
C LEU A 406 -14.07 12.27 5.05
N ILE A 407 -13.88 13.21 4.12
CA ILE A 407 -14.72 13.34 2.93
C ILE A 407 -14.59 12.09 2.05
N MET A 408 -13.37 11.60 1.83
CA MET A 408 -13.14 10.38 1.04
C MET A 408 -13.83 9.15 1.67
N MET A 409 -13.84 9.02 2.99
CA MET A 409 -14.55 7.94 3.69
C MET A 409 -16.04 7.92 3.38
N THR A 410 -16.68 9.07 3.17
CA THR A 410 -18.12 9.15 2.86
C THR A 410 -18.47 8.57 1.48
N GLN A 411 -17.51 8.32 0.62
CA GLN A 411 -17.68 7.80 -0.74
C GLN A 411 -17.51 6.27 -0.83
N LEU A 412 -17.19 5.62 0.28
CA LEU A 412 -16.94 4.19 0.32
C LEU A 412 -18.26 3.40 0.36
N ASP A 413 -18.16 2.12 0.02
CA ASP A 413 -19.29 1.18 0.12
C ASP A 413 -19.86 1.13 1.54
N LYS A 414 -21.20 1.20 1.66
CA LYS A 414 -21.88 1.28 2.94
C LYS A 414 -21.69 0.03 3.82
N GLU A 415 -21.69 -1.14 3.21
CA GLU A 415 -21.50 -2.40 3.94
C GLU A 415 -20.08 -2.50 4.49
N ALA A 416 -19.10 -2.08 3.69
CA ALA A 416 -17.70 -1.99 4.12
C ALA A 416 -17.53 -0.98 5.27
N MET A 417 -18.18 0.18 5.21
CA MET A 417 -18.15 1.16 6.30
C MET A 417 -18.76 0.62 7.60
N ILE A 418 -19.92 -0.05 7.51
CA ILE A 418 -20.54 -0.68 8.68
C ILE A 418 -19.63 -1.74 9.28
N THR A 419 -19.04 -2.60 8.44
CA THR A 419 -18.06 -3.60 8.88
C THR A 419 -16.85 -2.97 9.56
N GLY A 420 -16.33 -1.89 9.01
CA GLY A 420 -15.20 -1.15 9.59
C GLY A 420 -15.53 -0.54 10.96
N ILE A 421 -16.72 0.02 11.13
CA ILE A 421 -17.20 0.56 12.43
C ILE A 421 -17.35 -0.58 13.45
N ILE A 422 -17.96 -1.70 13.05
CA ILE A 422 -18.08 -2.90 13.91
C ILE A 422 -16.69 -3.42 14.30
N TRP A 423 -15.75 -3.44 13.36
CA TRP A 423 -14.37 -3.82 13.61
C TRP A 423 -13.71 -2.92 14.65
N CYS A 424 -13.86 -1.61 14.54
CA CYS A 424 -13.33 -0.66 15.53
C CYS A 424 -13.96 -0.88 16.92
N ALA A 425 -15.29 -1.07 16.99
CA ALA A 425 -15.98 -1.34 18.25
C ALA A 425 -15.51 -2.66 18.88
N LEU A 426 -15.37 -3.73 18.10
CA LEU A 426 -14.83 -5.01 18.55
C LEU A 426 -13.41 -4.86 19.11
N GLY A 427 -12.56 -4.11 18.41
CA GLY A 427 -11.20 -3.82 18.86
C GLY A 427 -11.18 -3.13 20.23
N LEU A 428 -12.01 -2.12 20.43
CA LEU A 428 -12.11 -1.42 21.72
C LEU A 428 -12.59 -2.33 22.85
N VAL A 429 -13.56 -3.22 22.59
CA VAL A 429 -14.03 -4.20 23.57
C VAL A 429 -12.89 -5.17 23.96
N ILE A 430 -12.19 -5.73 22.96
CA ILE A 430 -11.04 -6.61 23.20
C ILE A 430 -9.98 -5.88 24.02
N TYR A 431 -9.65 -4.65 23.64
CA TYR A 431 -8.68 -3.83 24.36
C TYR A 431 -9.09 -3.60 25.81
N ALA A 432 -10.33 -3.25 26.07
CA ALA A 432 -10.83 -3.02 27.44
C ALA A 432 -10.73 -4.27 28.30
N VAL A 433 -11.09 -5.45 27.76
CA VAL A 433 -10.98 -6.73 28.44
C VAL A 433 -9.51 -7.09 28.71
N CYS A 434 -8.66 -6.98 27.70
CA CYS A 434 -7.23 -7.29 27.84
C CYS A 434 -6.55 -6.34 28.82
N ARG A 435 -6.84 -5.05 28.75
CA ARG A 435 -6.30 -4.04 29.66
C ARG A 435 -6.71 -4.27 31.11
N SER A 436 -7.94 -4.71 31.34
CA SER A 436 -8.39 -5.11 32.69
C SER A 436 -7.66 -6.32 33.20
N LYS A 437 -7.40 -7.33 32.34
CA LYS A 437 -6.76 -8.59 32.70
C LYS A 437 -5.24 -8.44 32.92
N TYR A 438 -4.56 -7.61 32.13
CA TYR A 438 -3.10 -7.47 32.12
C TYR A 438 -2.64 -6.13 32.75
N LYS A 439 -3.36 -5.64 33.75
CA LYS A 439 -3.15 -4.33 34.40
C LYS A 439 -1.73 -4.05 34.89
N ASN A 440 -1.01 -5.10 35.31
CA ASN A 440 0.29 -5.02 35.97
C ASN A 440 1.48 -5.28 35.04
N GLU A 441 1.25 -5.46 33.74
CA GLU A 441 2.35 -5.66 32.82
C GLU A 441 2.88 -4.29 32.37
N ALA A 442 4.15 -4.06 32.67
CA ALA A 442 4.84 -2.85 32.24
C ALA A 442 4.81 -2.79 30.72
N GLN A 443 4.24 -1.70 30.18
CA GLN A 443 4.51 -1.36 28.80
C GLN A 443 5.99 -1.07 28.67
N GLU A 444 6.61 -1.54 27.60
CA GLU A 444 7.96 -1.14 27.26
C GLU A 444 8.02 0.39 27.23
N ASP A 445 8.92 0.94 28.05
CA ASP A 445 9.22 2.36 28.03
C ASP A 445 9.92 2.66 26.70
N LEU A 446 9.21 3.34 25.80
CA LEU A 446 9.73 3.77 24.50
C LEU A 446 10.78 4.88 24.64
N SER A 447 11.00 5.39 25.87
CA SER A 447 12.02 6.38 26.18
C SER A 447 13.46 5.83 26.11
N GLY A 448 13.64 4.52 25.93
CA GLY A 448 14.95 3.92 25.67
C GLY A 448 15.52 4.48 24.37
N VAL A 449 16.42 5.44 24.52
CA VAL A 449 17.16 6.14 23.49
C VAL A 449 17.66 5.15 22.44
N ILE A 450 17.10 5.21 21.23
CA ILE A 450 17.79 4.62 20.07
C ILE A 450 19.03 5.51 19.88
N GLU A 451 20.21 4.93 20.07
CA GLU A 451 21.46 5.61 19.76
C GLU A 451 21.37 6.12 18.32
N GLU A 452 21.49 7.44 18.15
CA GLU A 452 21.54 8.06 16.83
C GLU A 452 22.77 7.50 16.11
N GLU A 453 22.56 6.70 15.07
CA GLU A 453 23.62 6.34 14.16
C GLU A 453 23.97 7.58 13.31
N ILE A 454 25.12 8.16 13.55
CA ILE A 454 25.63 9.29 12.76
C ILE A 454 26.49 8.69 11.64
N PRO A 455 26.10 8.87 10.35
CA PRO A 455 26.93 8.40 9.26
C PRO A 455 28.26 9.15 9.21
N SER A 456 29.32 8.46 8.79
CA SER A 456 30.59 9.12 8.47
C SER A 456 30.39 10.16 7.36
N PRO A 457 31.27 11.17 7.22
CA PRO A 457 31.17 12.15 6.14
C PRO A 457 31.14 11.53 4.74
N GLU A 458 31.86 10.43 4.54
CA GLU A 458 31.90 9.70 3.26
C GLU A 458 30.56 8.98 3.00
N GLU A 459 30.03 8.29 4.00
CA GLU A 459 28.73 7.62 3.89
C GLU A 459 27.63 8.63 3.63
N LYS A 460 27.62 9.77 4.35
CA LYS A 460 26.64 10.84 4.12
C LYS A 460 26.72 11.35 2.69
N LYS A 461 27.91 11.60 2.16
CA LYS A 461 28.11 12.05 0.78
C LYS A 461 27.59 11.01 -0.25
N LYS A 462 27.79 9.71 0.03
CA LYS A 462 27.27 8.62 -0.81
C LYS A 462 25.74 8.60 -0.79
N MET A 463 25.14 8.70 0.40
CA MET A 463 23.69 8.75 0.59
C MET A 463 23.05 9.99 -0.08
N ASP A 464 23.71 11.15 0.01
CA ASP A 464 23.23 12.39 -0.63
C ASP A 464 23.28 12.28 -2.16
N LYS A 465 24.33 11.65 -2.71
CA LYS A 465 24.45 11.37 -4.15
C LYS A 465 23.34 10.40 -4.60
N GLU A 466 23.10 9.34 -3.85
CA GLU A 466 22.04 8.37 -4.13
C GLU A 466 20.66 9.03 -4.14
N PHE A 467 20.35 9.84 -3.12
CA PHE A 467 19.09 10.58 -3.05
C PHE A 467 18.91 11.55 -4.22
N LYS A 468 19.97 12.25 -4.61
CA LYS A 468 19.94 13.14 -5.78
C LYS A 468 19.64 12.38 -7.07
N ILE A 469 20.26 11.22 -7.27
CA ILE A 469 20.00 10.36 -8.44
C ILE A 469 18.52 9.92 -8.44
N TRP A 470 18.00 9.40 -7.33
CA TRP A 470 16.60 9.00 -7.21
C TRP A 470 15.65 10.17 -7.48
N SER A 471 15.93 11.35 -6.92
CA SER A 471 15.11 12.55 -7.12
C SER A 471 15.06 12.98 -8.61
N ILE A 472 16.18 12.91 -9.31
CA ILE A 472 16.23 13.21 -10.76
C ILE A 472 15.44 12.17 -11.56
N VAL A 473 15.66 10.87 -11.30
CA VAL A 473 14.96 9.78 -12.00
C VAL A 473 13.46 9.89 -11.81
N VAL A 474 13.00 10.12 -10.57
CA VAL A 474 11.59 10.28 -10.25
C VAL A 474 11.00 11.53 -10.91
N ALA A 475 11.70 12.66 -10.85
CA ALA A 475 11.24 13.89 -11.51
C ALA A 475 11.13 13.69 -13.03
N CYS A 476 12.11 13.04 -13.66
CA CYS A 476 12.04 12.72 -15.09
C CYS A 476 10.86 11.80 -15.39
N ALA A 477 10.61 10.77 -14.59
CA ALA A 477 9.48 9.85 -14.79
C ALA A 477 8.13 10.58 -14.70
N VAL A 478 7.94 11.44 -13.69
CA VAL A 478 6.73 12.27 -13.56
C VAL A 478 6.54 13.19 -14.78
N VAL A 479 7.60 13.87 -15.20
CA VAL A 479 7.55 14.77 -16.36
C VAL A 479 7.22 13.99 -17.64
N ILE A 480 7.86 12.85 -17.88
CA ILE A 480 7.59 12.00 -19.05
C ILE A 480 6.12 11.61 -19.11
N VAL A 481 5.56 11.16 -17.98
CA VAL A 481 4.15 10.75 -17.93
C VAL A 481 3.22 11.93 -18.19
N LEU A 482 3.43 13.07 -17.54
CA LEU A 482 2.61 14.28 -17.79
C LEU A 482 2.69 14.74 -19.23
N VAL A 483 3.88 14.76 -19.81
CA VAL A 483 4.10 15.10 -21.22
C VAL A 483 3.39 14.11 -22.13
N ALA A 484 3.42 12.81 -21.83
CA ALA A 484 2.73 11.77 -22.61
C ALA A 484 1.21 11.98 -22.69
N TYR A 485 0.59 12.53 -21.64
CA TYR A 485 -0.84 12.90 -21.65
C TYR A 485 -1.13 14.22 -22.38
N VAL A 486 -0.14 15.12 -22.48
CA VAL A 486 -0.31 16.45 -23.13
C VAL A 486 0.01 16.42 -24.63
N ILE A 487 1.00 15.59 -25.03
CA ILE A 487 1.43 15.49 -26.44
C ILE A 487 0.26 15.32 -27.43
N PRO A 488 -0.75 14.45 -27.19
CA PRO A 488 -1.86 14.26 -28.12
C PRO A 488 -2.63 15.55 -28.44
N PHE A 489 -2.74 16.48 -27.48
CA PHE A 489 -3.38 17.78 -27.67
C PHE A 489 -2.55 18.77 -28.52
N LEU A 490 -1.23 18.49 -28.66
CA LEU A 490 -0.34 19.35 -29.45
C LEU A 490 -0.19 18.85 -30.88
N ILE A 491 -0.49 17.58 -31.14
CA ILE A 491 -0.28 16.94 -32.46
C ILE A 491 -1.61 16.78 -33.20
N GLY A 492 -2.75 16.69 -32.48
CA GLY A 492 -4.09 16.63 -33.05
C GLY A 492 -4.69 18.02 -33.26
#